data_44097a580e0b4de1ab62abc540d0dc5b
#
_entry.id   44097a580e0b4de1ab62abc540d0dc5b
#
_cell.length_a   1.000
_cell.length_b   1.000
_cell.length_c   1.000
_cell.angle_alpha   90.00
_cell.angle_beta   90.00
_cell.angle_gamma   90.00
#
_symmetry.space_group_name_H-M   'P 1'
#
loop_
_entity.id
_entity.type
_entity.pdbx_description
1 polymer ?
#
loop_
_entity_poly.entity_id
_entity_poly.type
_entity_poly.pdbx_seq_one_letter_code
_entity_poly.pdbx_strand_id
1 'polypeptide(L)'
;LTLNFKQNRRLALVYSALAAIIFAANPAAAQSPWPARPVKIVVPFAPGGTTDILARAMAPELTKAFGQPFLVENRAGAGGNIGADVVAKSAPDGYTLLMGTVGTHGINKSLYSKMTYDPQKDFAPITLVAGVPNVMVVNTEKARAAGINNVADFIRVAKANPGKFNMASSGNGTSIHLAGELFKTMSGTFMIHFPYGGSGPALLALLGGDMDVMFDNLPSSMALIKSGKLKALAVTSSQRSAVLPEVPTVEQAGGPALKGFEASSWFGLLAPAGTPPDIVSRIQQEVAKSLNTPAIKEKLLAQGAIPSGNTPQQFSAFINAEHKKWSQVVKASGAKVD
;
A
#
# COMPACT_ATOMS: atom_id res chain seq x y z
N LEU A 1 5.34 57.13 -68.02
CA LEU A 1 4.85 56.05 -67.14
C LEU A 1 5.80 55.89 -65.93
N THR A 2 5.63 56.73 -64.93
CA THR A 2 6.33 56.55 -63.63
C THR A 2 5.35 55.94 -62.67
N LEU A 3 5.40 54.60 -62.59
CA LEU A 3 4.61 53.85 -61.61
C LEU A 3 5.10 54.15 -60.17
N ASN A 4 4.15 54.44 -59.33
CA ASN A 4 4.21 54.82 -57.95
C ASN A 4 4.82 53.74 -57.02
N PHE A 5 6.14 53.56 -57.05
CA PHE A 5 6.92 52.60 -56.27
C PHE A 5 6.81 52.81 -54.74
N LYS A 6 6.47 54.02 -54.29
CA LYS A 6 6.31 54.35 -52.89
C LYS A 6 4.99 53.88 -52.24
N GLN A 7 3.93 53.73 -53.05
CA GLN A 7 2.62 53.31 -52.56
C GLN A 7 2.56 51.79 -52.33
N ASN A 8 3.20 51.00 -53.22
CA ASN A 8 3.28 49.57 -53.10
C ASN A 8 4.15 49.08 -51.93
N ARG A 9 5.21 49.82 -51.56
CA ARG A 9 6.03 49.55 -50.37
C ARG A 9 5.26 49.75 -49.05
N ARG A 10 4.39 50.76 -48.96
CA ARG A 10 3.54 50.98 -47.77
C ARG A 10 2.46 49.91 -47.61
N LEU A 11 1.84 49.47 -48.70
CA LEU A 11 0.89 48.38 -48.65
C LEU A 11 1.56 47.03 -48.27
N ALA A 12 2.73 46.73 -48.84
CA ALA A 12 3.48 45.52 -48.47
C ALA A 12 3.90 45.48 -46.96
N LEU A 13 4.28 46.62 -46.39
CA LEU A 13 4.60 46.72 -44.96
C LEU A 13 3.37 46.60 -44.05
N VAL A 14 2.20 47.06 -44.45
CA VAL A 14 0.95 46.92 -43.71
C VAL A 14 0.47 45.47 -43.76
N TYR A 15 0.55 44.75 -44.88
CA TYR A 15 0.21 43.34 -44.98
C TYR A 15 1.18 42.44 -44.23
N SER A 16 2.49 42.77 -44.18
CA SER A 16 3.47 42.05 -43.39
C SER A 16 3.25 42.24 -41.87
N ALA A 17 2.86 43.43 -41.45
CA ALA A 17 2.53 43.74 -40.03
C ALA A 17 1.23 43.02 -39.60
N LEU A 18 0.19 42.97 -40.47
CA LEU A 18 -1.06 42.24 -40.20
C LEU A 18 -0.84 40.73 -40.13
N ALA A 19 -0.01 40.17 -41.00
CA ALA A 19 0.36 38.76 -40.98
C ALA A 19 1.15 38.37 -39.74
N ALA A 20 2.03 39.23 -39.22
CA ALA A 20 2.80 39.05 -38.00
C ALA A 20 1.89 39.03 -36.73
N ILE A 21 0.82 39.84 -36.71
CA ILE A 21 -0.13 39.91 -35.60
C ILE A 21 -1.03 38.64 -35.58
N ILE A 22 -1.37 38.08 -36.71
CA ILE A 22 -2.17 36.84 -36.78
C ILE A 22 -1.36 35.62 -36.35
N PHE A 23 -0.03 35.59 -36.56
CA PHE A 23 0.84 34.52 -36.06
C PHE A 23 1.18 34.62 -34.56
N ALA A 24 1.04 35.78 -33.93
CA ALA A 24 1.30 35.97 -32.50
C ALA A 24 0.09 35.55 -31.60
N ALA A 25 -1.07 35.35 -32.19
CA ALA A 25 -2.25 34.83 -31.47
C ALA A 25 -2.30 33.31 -31.52
N ASN A 26 -1.20 32.62 -31.12
CA ASN A 26 -1.36 31.26 -30.63
C ASN A 26 -2.16 31.38 -29.33
N PRO A 27 -3.43 30.89 -29.26
CA PRO A 27 -4.02 30.70 -27.95
C PRO A 27 -3.08 29.75 -27.23
N ALA A 28 -2.39 30.23 -26.20
CA ALA A 28 -1.82 29.34 -25.21
C ALA A 28 -2.98 28.44 -24.84
N ALA A 29 -2.97 27.21 -25.35
CA ALA A 29 -3.95 26.20 -24.97
C ALA A 29 -3.88 26.15 -23.45
N ALA A 30 -4.84 26.82 -22.81
CA ALA A 30 -4.97 26.79 -21.36
C ALA A 30 -5.10 25.31 -21.04
N GLN A 31 -4.01 24.71 -20.58
CA GLN A 31 -4.02 23.33 -20.14
C GLN A 31 -5.15 23.25 -19.12
N SER A 32 -6.18 22.46 -19.45
CA SER A 32 -7.30 22.27 -18.54
C SER A 32 -6.71 21.92 -17.18
N PRO A 33 -7.15 22.55 -16.08
CA PRO A 33 -6.57 22.32 -14.78
C PRO A 33 -6.61 20.84 -14.47
N TRP A 34 -5.46 20.22 -14.16
CA TRP A 34 -5.43 18.82 -13.72
C TRP A 34 -6.29 18.64 -12.45
N PRO A 35 -7.09 17.56 -12.30
CA PRO A 35 -7.38 16.56 -13.31
C PRO A 35 -8.56 16.98 -14.22
N ALA A 36 -8.45 16.73 -15.53
CA ALA A 36 -9.51 16.96 -16.51
C ALA A 36 -10.28 15.67 -16.89
N ARG A 37 -9.86 14.52 -16.37
CA ARG A 37 -10.43 13.20 -16.61
C ARG A 37 -10.24 12.30 -15.38
N PRO A 38 -10.90 11.11 -15.32
CA PRO A 38 -10.75 10.19 -14.19
C PRO A 38 -9.29 9.82 -13.90
N VAL A 39 -8.96 9.75 -12.61
CA VAL A 39 -7.65 9.31 -12.08
C VAL A 39 -7.78 7.89 -11.56
N LYS A 40 -6.81 7.03 -11.86
CA LYS A 40 -6.77 5.65 -11.36
C LYS A 40 -5.90 5.55 -10.11
N ILE A 41 -6.38 4.82 -9.10
CA ILE A 41 -5.57 4.34 -7.98
C ILE A 41 -5.41 2.83 -8.15
N VAL A 42 -4.23 2.41 -8.56
CA VAL A 42 -3.90 0.98 -8.68
C VAL A 42 -3.64 0.42 -7.29
N VAL A 43 -4.37 -0.64 -6.96
CA VAL A 43 -4.19 -1.47 -5.76
C VAL A 43 -3.49 -2.76 -6.21
N PRO A 44 -2.25 -3.04 -5.75
CA PRO A 44 -1.45 -4.15 -6.27
C PRO A 44 -1.83 -5.53 -5.69
N PHE A 45 -3.06 -5.66 -5.15
CA PHE A 45 -3.60 -6.87 -4.53
C PHE A 45 -5.06 -7.07 -4.89
N ALA A 46 -5.58 -8.29 -4.64
CA ALA A 46 -6.99 -8.61 -4.79
C ALA A 46 -7.88 -7.74 -3.86
N PRO A 47 -9.15 -7.52 -4.23
CA PRO A 47 -10.09 -6.76 -3.42
C PRO A 47 -10.28 -7.33 -2.00
N GLY A 48 -10.70 -6.47 -1.06
CA GLY A 48 -11.05 -6.84 0.32
C GLY A 48 -9.88 -6.88 1.31
N GLY A 49 -8.63 -6.67 0.86
CA GLY A 49 -7.48 -6.49 1.76
C GLY A 49 -7.33 -5.03 2.21
N THR A 50 -6.46 -4.79 3.18
CA THR A 50 -6.22 -3.44 3.75
C THR A 50 -5.83 -2.40 2.70
N THR A 51 -5.03 -2.76 1.69
CA THR A 51 -4.66 -1.88 0.59
C THR A 51 -5.89 -1.37 -0.17
N ASP A 52 -6.84 -2.27 -0.45
CA ASP A 52 -8.10 -1.97 -1.13
C ASP A 52 -9.03 -1.12 -0.25
N ILE A 53 -9.12 -1.46 1.05
CA ILE A 53 -9.91 -0.72 2.03
C ILE A 53 -9.44 0.75 2.12
N LEU A 54 -8.13 0.97 2.23
CA LEU A 54 -7.56 2.32 2.31
C LEU A 54 -7.71 3.10 1.00
N ALA A 55 -7.50 2.47 -0.15
CA ALA A 55 -7.71 3.10 -1.45
C ALA A 55 -9.19 3.53 -1.63
N ARG A 56 -10.14 2.66 -1.27
CA ARG A 56 -11.58 2.96 -1.33
C ARG A 56 -12.04 3.94 -0.26
N ALA A 57 -11.29 4.12 0.81
CA ALA A 57 -11.55 5.19 1.77
C ALA A 57 -11.11 6.56 1.24
N MET A 58 -10.01 6.62 0.49
CA MET A 58 -9.47 7.89 -0.06
C MET A 58 -10.12 8.30 -1.38
N ALA A 59 -10.50 7.36 -2.24
CA ALA A 59 -11.01 7.66 -3.58
C ALA A 59 -12.24 8.60 -3.59
N PRO A 60 -13.27 8.44 -2.75
CA PRO A 60 -14.41 9.36 -2.69
C PRO A 60 -14.00 10.77 -2.23
N GLU A 61 -13.09 10.89 -1.28
CA GLU A 61 -12.60 12.17 -0.76
C GLU A 61 -11.85 12.94 -1.84
N LEU A 62 -10.96 12.26 -2.57
CA LEU A 62 -10.24 12.83 -3.70
C LEU A 62 -11.18 13.19 -4.84
N THR A 63 -12.19 12.35 -5.13
CA THR A 63 -13.23 12.66 -6.12
C THR A 63 -13.97 13.95 -5.77
N LYS A 64 -14.34 14.11 -4.50
CA LYS A 64 -15.01 15.33 -4.00
C LYS A 64 -14.10 16.57 -4.10
N ALA A 65 -12.83 16.43 -3.76
CA ALA A 65 -11.87 17.53 -3.75
C ALA A 65 -11.51 18.02 -5.16
N PHE A 66 -11.36 17.09 -6.10
CA PHE A 66 -10.89 17.42 -7.45
C PHE A 66 -11.99 17.51 -8.51
N GLY A 67 -13.22 17.12 -8.20
CA GLY A 67 -14.35 17.16 -9.15
C GLY A 67 -14.26 16.15 -10.30
N GLN A 68 -13.28 15.24 -10.26
CA GLN A 68 -13.09 14.17 -11.23
C GLN A 68 -13.06 12.82 -10.50
N PRO A 69 -13.59 11.73 -11.08
CA PRO A 69 -13.59 10.43 -10.43
C PRO A 69 -12.18 9.90 -10.14
N PHE A 70 -11.94 9.44 -8.91
CA PHE A 70 -10.79 8.61 -8.55
C PHE A 70 -11.26 7.16 -8.47
N LEU A 71 -10.75 6.31 -9.37
CA LEU A 71 -11.22 4.94 -9.57
C LEU A 71 -10.19 3.94 -9.04
N VAL A 72 -10.62 3.02 -8.18
CA VAL A 72 -9.76 1.96 -7.65
C VAL A 72 -9.73 0.79 -8.61
N GLU A 73 -8.52 0.41 -9.05
CA GLU A 73 -8.27 -0.70 -9.97
C GLU A 73 -7.34 -1.73 -9.31
N ASN A 74 -7.82 -2.96 -9.08
CA ASN A 74 -7.03 -4.02 -8.46
C ASN A 74 -6.19 -4.77 -9.53
N ARG A 75 -4.85 -4.83 -9.32
CA ARG A 75 -3.87 -5.51 -10.17
C ARG A 75 -2.98 -6.42 -9.33
N ALA A 76 -3.51 -7.56 -8.95
CA ALA A 76 -2.84 -8.51 -8.06
C ALA A 76 -1.75 -9.33 -8.76
N GLY A 77 -0.77 -9.79 -7.98
CA GLY A 77 0.21 -10.79 -8.40
C GLY A 77 1.64 -10.47 -7.97
N ALA A 78 2.46 -11.50 -7.84
CA ALA A 78 3.87 -11.44 -7.47
C ALA A 78 4.15 -10.56 -6.23
N GLY A 79 3.38 -10.74 -5.15
CA GLY A 79 3.54 -9.93 -3.93
C GLY A 79 3.32 -8.42 -4.12
N GLY A 80 2.49 -8.06 -5.11
CA GLY A 80 2.19 -6.67 -5.48
C GLY A 80 3.08 -6.10 -6.59
N ASN A 81 4.10 -6.83 -7.04
CA ASN A 81 5.04 -6.33 -8.05
C ASN A 81 4.37 -6.05 -9.39
N ILE A 82 3.35 -6.85 -9.80
CA ILE A 82 2.63 -6.63 -11.06
C ILE A 82 1.93 -5.28 -11.06
N GLY A 83 1.18 -4.96 -10.02
CA GLY A 83 0.48 -3.68 -9.92
C GLY A 83 1.43 -2.48 -9.79
N ALA A 84 2.53 -2.64 -9.04
CA ALA A 84 3.55 -1.62 -8.91
C ALA A 84 4.26 -1.34 -10.24
N ASP A 85 4.62 -2.38 -11.00
CA ASP A 85 5.26 -2.27 -12.32
C ASP A 85 4.37 -1.52 -13.33
N VAL A 86 3.07 -1.80 -13.34
CA VAL A 86 2.10 -1.08 -14.18
C VAL A 86 2.16 0.42 -13.92
N VAL A 87 2.23 0.85 -12.65
CA VAL A 87 2.30 2.27 -12.31
C VAL A 87 3.67 2.85 -12.63
N ALA A 88 4.76 2.15 -12.31
CA ALA A 88 6.13 2.58 -12.62
C ALA A 88 6.32 2.92 -14.10
N LYS A 89 5.63 2.19 -14.99
CA LYS A 89 5.68 2.35 -16.45
C LYS A 89 4.58 3.24 -17.04
N SER A 90 3.70 3.79 -16.20
CA SER A 90 2.65 4.70 -16.64
C SER A 90 3.21 6.09 -16.93
N ALA A 91 2.48 6.88 -17.73
CA ALA A 91 2.83 8.28 -17.97
C ALA A 91 2.87 9.08 -16.66
N PRO A 92 3.89 9.95 -16.46
CA PRO A 92 4.03 10.75 -15.26
C PRO A 92 3.15 12.00 -15.30
N ASP A 93 1.86 11.85 -15.57
CA ASP A 93 0.88 12.91 -15.76
C ASP A 93 -0.12 13.03 -14.58
N GLY A 94 0.06 12.21 -13.53
CA GLY A 94 -0.78 12.20 -12.34
C GLY A 94 -2.10 11.44 -12.50
N TYR A 95 -2.39 10.81 -13.64
CA TYR A 95 -3.64 10.06 -13.86
C TYR A 95 -3.58 8.59 -13.46
N THR A 96 -2.40 8.09 -13.09
CA THR A 96 -2.24 6.73 -12.57
C THR A 96 -1.41 6.81 -11.29
N LEU A 97 -2.02 6.41 -10.17
CA LEU A 97 -1.41 6.41 -8.85
C LEU A 97 -1.31 4.97 -8.33
N LEU A 98 -0.40 4.72 -7.42
CA LEU A 98 -0.25 3.45 -6.71
C LEU A 98 -0.63 3.61 -5.24
N MET A 99 -1.45 2.72 -4.72
CA MET A 99 -1.49 2.47 -3.28
C MET A 99 -0.36 1.47 -2.94
N GLY A 100 0.84 2.00 -2.72
CA GLY A 100 2.03 1.21 -2.38
C GLY A 100 2.02 0.72 -0.94
N THR A 101 2.85 -0.28 -0.66
CA THR A 101 2.93 -0.95 0.65
C THR A 101 4.37 -1.17 1.06
N VAL A 102 4.58 -1.54 2.33
CA VAL A 102 5.90 -1.99 2.81
C VAL A 102 6.46 -3.12 1.95
N GLY A 103 5.62 -4.02 1.41
CA GLY A 103 6.04 -5.09 0.50
C GLY A 103 6.67 -4.53 -0.76
N THR A 104 5.91 -3.72 -1.51
CA THR A 104 6.33 -3.20 -2.82
C THR A 104 7.47 -2.19 -2.76
N HIS A 105 7.62 -1.43 -1.66
CA HIS A 105 8.59 -0.34 -1.55
C HIS A 105 9.63 -0.50 -0.43
N GLY A 106 9.46 -1.46 0.47
CA GLY A 106 10.43 -1.74 1.54
C GLY A 106 11.11 -3.10 1.39
N ILE A 107 10.34 -4.15 1.06
CA ILE A 107 10.77 -5.54 1.17
C ILE A 107 11.24 -6.12 -0.16
N ASN A 108 10.42 -6.01 -1.22
CA ASN A 108 10.55 -6.83 -2.43
C ASN A 108 11.87 -6.68 -3.16
N LYS A 109 12.48 -5.48 -3.15
CA LYS A 109 13.81 -5.25 -3.76
C LYS A 109 14.90 -6.11 -3.14
N SER A 110 14.77 -6.50 -1.88
CA SER A 110 15.75 -7.36 -1.19
C SER A 110 15.39 -8.84 -1.24
N LEU A 111 14.14 -9.18 -1.57
CA LEU A 111 13.61 -10.53 -1.50
C LEU A 111 13.55 -11.22 -2.87
N TYR A 112 13.14 -10.48 -3.91
CA TYR A 112 13.04 -11.02 -5.27
C TYR A 112 14.36 -10.90 -6.02
N SER A 113 14.79 -11.97 -6.69
CA SER A 113 16.01 -11.98 -7.50
C SER A 113 15.89 -11.10 -8.75
N LYS A 114 14.68 -10.92 -9.27
CA LYS A 114 14.39 -10.10 -10.44
C LYS A 114 13.23 -9.15 -10.16
N MET A 115 13.51 -7.85 -10.21
CA MET A 115 12.52 -6.78 -10.13
C MET A 115 12.39 -6.11 -11.49
N THR A 116 11.16 -5.78 -11.86
CA THR A 116 10.84 -5.10 -13.12
C THR A 116 10.74 -3.58 -12.96
N TYR A 117 10.83 -3.09 -11.73
CA TYR A 117 10.86 -1.68 -11.34
C TYR A 117 11.84 -1.44 -10.18
N ASP A 118 12.30 -0.21 -10.03
CA ASP A 118 13.05 0.24 -8.85
C ASP A 118 12.10 1.03 -7.92
N PRO A 119 11.83 0.52 -6.69
CA PRO A 119 10.88 1.16 -5.78
C PRO A 119 11.29 2.56 -5.31
N GLN A 120 12.56 2.94 -5.46
CA GLN A 120 13.08 4.25 -5.05
C GLN A 120 13.22 5.24 -6.21
N LYS A 121 13.43 4.75 -7.46
CA LYS A 121 13.73 5.58 -8.62
C LYS A 121 12.53 5.78 -9.54
N ASP A 122 11.65 4.79 -9.63
CA ASP A 122 10.57 4.78 -10.61
C ASP A 122 9.27 5.39 -10.08
N PHE A 123 9.30 5.95 -8.84
CA PHE A 123 8.14 6.55 -8.21
C PHE A 123 8.44 7.92 -7.61
N ALA A 124 7.42 8.77 -7.62
CA ALA A 124 7.34 10.00 -6.84
C ALA A 124 6.45 9.74 -5.61
N PRO A 125 7.00 9.67 -4.38
CA PRO A 125 6.22 9.53 -3.16
C PRO A 125 5.28 10.73 -2.97
N ILE A 126 4.00 10.45 -2.66
CA ILE A 126 2.99 11.49 -2.38
C ILE A 126 2.83 11.64 -0.88
N THR A 127 2.36 10.58 -0.20
CA THR A 127 2.17 10.61 1.25
C THR A 127 1.95 9.23 1.83
N LEU A 128 2.37 9.02 3.07
CA LEU A 128 1.95 7.89 3.89
C LEU A 128 0.49 8.06 4.27
N VAL A 129 -0.36 7.11 3.89
CA VAL A 129 -1.79 7.13 4.22
C VAL A 129 -2.00 6.61 5.64
N ALA A 130 -1.49 5.42 5.95
CA ALA A 130 -1.61 4.84 7.28
C ALA A 130 -0.51 3.83 7.61
N GLY A 131 -0.13 3.79 8.90
CA GLY A 131 0.55 2.67 9.52
C GLY A 131 -0.47 1.67 10.08
N VAL A 132 -0.15 0.37 10.05
CA VAL A 132 -1.07 -0.71 10.41
C VAL A 132 -0.30 -1.84 11.10
N PRO A 133 -0.72 -2.28 12.29
CA PRO A 133 -0.21 -3.53 12.85
C PRO A 133 -0.73 -4.73 12.05
N ASN A 134 0.05 -5.80 12.01
CA ASN A 134 -0.52 -7.09 11.65
C ASN A 134 -1.13 -7.74 12.90
N VAL A 135 -1.99 -8.72 12.71
CA VAL A 135 -2.63 -9.51 13.77
C VAL A 135 -2.54 -11.00 13.43
N MET A 136 -2.05 -11.79 14.37
CA MET A 136 -2.07 -13.24 14.27
C MET A 136 -3.50 -13.73 14.49
N VAL A 137 -4.13 -14.23 13.43
CA VAL A 137 -5.50 -14.73 13.46
C VAL A 137 -5.56 -16.19 13.10
N VAL A 138 -6.50 -16.90 13.70
CA VAL A 138 -6.82 -18.31 13.44
C VAL A 138 -8.33 -18.45 13.25
N ASN A 139 -8.77 -19.50 12.55
CA ASN A 139 -10.19 -19.87 12.53
C ASN A 139 -10.64 -20.26 13.93
N THR A 140 -11.71 -19.63 14.45
CA THR A 140 -12.13 -19.77 15.84
C THR A 140 -12.52 -21.21 16.19
N GLU A 141 -13.21 -21.91 15.29
CA GLU A 141 -13.66 -23.28 15.54
C GLU A 141 -12.51 -24.29 15.50
N LYS A 142 -11.62 -24.16 14.50
CA LYS A 142 -10.41 -25.00 14.41
C LYS A 142 -9.48 -24.77 15.61
N ALA A 143 -9.29 -23.54 16.02
CA ALA A 143 -8.48 -23.21 17.19
C ALA A 143 -9.06 -23.84 18.47
N ARG A 144 -10.40 -23.77 18.65
CA ARG A 144 -11.09 -24.41 19.77
C ARG A 144 -10.89 -25.92 19.74
N ALA A 145 -11.09 -26.57 18.61
CA ALA A 145 -10.91 -28.01 18.45
C ALA A 145 -9.47 -28.47 18.72
N ALA A 146 -8.48 -27.64 18.38
CA ALA A 146 -7.06 -27.89 18.62
C ALA A 146 -6.57 -27.47 20.02
N GLY A 147 -7.43 -26.91 20.87
CA GLY A 147 -7.05 -26.41 22.20
C GLY A 147 -6.13 -25.17 22.16
N ILE A 148 -6.26 -24.34 21.10
CA ILE A 148 -5.44 -23.12 20.89
C ILE A 148 -6.20 -21.92 21.42
N ASN A 149 -5.83 -21.43 22.60
CA ASN A 149 -6.45 -20.28 23.23
C ASN A 149 -5.61 -19.01 23.14
N ASN A 150 -4.31 -19.14 22.99
CA ASN A 150 -3.33 -18.05 22.96
C ASN A 150 -2.10 -18.46 22.13
N VAL A 151 -1.11 -17.57 22.03
CA VAL A 151 0.14 -17.80 21.26
C VAL A 151 0.95 -18.96 21.83
N ALA A 152 1.01 -19.11 23.16
CA ALA A 152 1.76 -20.20 23.79
C ALA A 152 1.15 -21.58 23.44
N ASP A 153 -0.18 -21.70 23.47
CA ASP A 153 -0.88 -22.92 23.01
C ASP A 153 -0.59 -23.20 21.54
N PHE A 154 -0.67 -22.16 20.68
CA PHE A 154 -0.34 -22.30 19.25
C PHE A 154 1.08 -22.84 19.06
N ILE A 155 2.08 -22.24 19.72
CA ILE A 155 3.49 -22.69 19.65
C ILE A 155 3.61 -24.14 20.10
N ARG A 156 2.99 -24.51 21.22
CA ARG A 156 3.02 -25.88 21.77
C ARG A 156 2.44 -26.88 20.75
N VAL A 157 1.27 -26.59 20.20
CA VAL A 157 0.59 -27.49 19.24
C VAL A 157 1.35 -27.56 17.92
N ALA A 158 1.86 -26.43 17.41
CA ALA A 158 2.63 -26.37 16.16
C ALA A 158 3.97 -27.13 16.28
N LYS A 159 4.67 -27.03 17.41
CA LYS A 159 5.89 -27.79 17.69
C LYS A 159 5.65 -29.31 17.80
N ALA A 160 4.53 -29.72 18.35
CA ALA A 160 4.14 -31.12 18.42
C ALA A 160 3.73 -31.69 17.03
N ASN A 161 3.43 -30.84 16.07
CA ASN A 161 2.94 -31.21 14.73
C ASN A 161 3.66 -30.40 13.63
N PRO A 162 4.99 -30.55 13.45
CA PRO A 162 5.74 -29.78 12.47
C PRO A 162 5.23 -30.02 11.05
N GLY A 163 4.99 -28.93 10.30
CA GLY A 163 4.52 -28.96 8.92
C GLY A 163 3.02 -29.30 8.73
N LYS A 164 2.24 -29.43 9.82
CA LYS A 164 0.79 -29.68 9.71
C LYS A 164 -0.04 -28.40 9.69
N PHE A 165 0.54 -27.26 10.06
CA PHE A 165 -0.14 -25.98 10.02
C PHE A 165 0.11 -25.28 8.68
N ASN A 166 -0.97 -24.84 8.04
CA ASN A 166 -0.96 -24.06 6.82
C ASN A 166 -1.09 -22.58 7.16
N MET A 167 -0.07 -21.81 6.78
CA MET A 167 -0.02 -20.36 7.00
C MET A 167 -0.38 -19.62 5.71
N ALA A 168 -1.47 -18.85 5.73
CA ALA A 168 -1.84 -18.00 4.60
C ALA A 168 -1.09 -16.67 4.62
N SER A 169 -0.85 -16.10 3.45
CA SER A 169 -0.45 -14.70 3.30
C SER A 169 -1.10 -14.04 2.09
N SER A 170 -0.99 -12.71 2.02
CA SER A 170 -1.44 -11.95 0.84
C SER A 170 -0.45 -11.97 -0.33
N GLY A 171 0.54 -12.84 -0.27
CA GLY A 171 1.56 -13.07 -1.30
C GLY A 171 2.97 -13.00 -0.73
N ASN A 172 3.91 -13.57 -1.48
CA ASN A 172 5.33 -13.54 -1.15
C ASN A 172 5.84 -12.09 -1.04
N GLY A 173 6.65 -11.79 -0.02
CA GLY A 173 7.23 -10.46 0.18
C GLY A 173 6.30 -9.45 0.85
N THR A 174 5.06 -9.83 1.21
CA THR A 174 4.20 -8.97 2.00
C THR A 174 4.59 -8.97 3.48
N SER A 175 4.20 -7.93 4.24
CA SER A 175 4.37 -7.91 5.70
C SER A 175 3.75 -9.13 6.38
N ILE A 176 2.64 -9.62 5.84
CA ILE A 176 1.90 -10.80 6.29
C ILE A 176 2.75 -12.06 6.18
N HIS A 177 3.43 -12.23 5.04
CA HIS A 177 4.37 -13.33 4.83
C HIS A 177 5.55 -13.23 5.81
N LEU A 178 6.23 -12.08 5.83
CA LEU A 178 7.46 -11.93 6.64
C LEU A 178 7.19 -11.93 8.15
N ALA A 179 6.02 -11.47 8.61
CA ALA A 179 5.62 -11.62 10.01
C ALA A 179 5.51 -13.11 10.40
N GLY A 180 4.93 -13.93 9.53
CA GLY A 180 4.85 -15.37 9.73
C GLY A 180 6.22 -16.07 9.71
N GLU A 181 7.09 -15.72 8.77
CA GLU A 181 8.46 -16.27 8.71
C GLU A 181 9.29 -15.87 9.94
N LEU A 182 9.18 -14.60 10.37
CA LEU A 182 9.82 -14.14 11.61
C LEU A 182 9.30 -14.93 12.83
N PHE A 183 7.98 -15.14 12.90
CA PHE A 183 7.38 -15.94 13.97
C PHE A 183 7.90 -17.38 13.96
N LYS A 184 7.96 -18.03 12.80
CA LYS A 184 8.52 -19.40 12.65
C LYS A 184 9.96 -19.45 13.17
N THR A 185 10.78 -18.51 12.73
CA THR A 185 12.20 -18.45 13.09
C THR A 185 12.39 -18.25 14.60
N MET A 186 11.71 -17.26 15.18
CA MET A 186 11.87 -16.92 16.60
C MET A 186 11.25 -17.98 17.54
N SER A 187 10.08 -18.52 17.18
CA SER A 187 9.39 -19.53 18.00
C SER A 187 9.92 -20.95 17.81
N GLY A 188 10.71 -21.21 16.77
CA GLY A 188 11.13 -22.56 16.40
C GLY A 188 9.96 -23.47 15.96
N THR A 189 8.92 -22.88 15.34
CA THR A 189 7.80 -23.62 14.74
C THR A 189 8.00 -23.80 13.25
N PHE A 190 7.35 -24.82 12.68
CA PHE A 190 7.35 -25.05 11.23
C PHE A 190 5.92 -25.09 10.70
N MET A 191 5.60 -24.17 9.78
CA MET A 191 4.33 -24.04 9.10
C MET A 191 4.56 -23.98 7.59
N ILE A 192 3.67 -24.58 6.80
CA ILE A 192 3.73 -24.50 5.33
C ILE A 192 3.07 -23.18 4.89
N HIS A 193 3.79 -22.40 4.10
CA HIS A 193 3.29 -21.11 3.62
C HIS A 193 2.52 -21.25 2.30
N PHE A 194 1.33 -20.63 2.25
CA PHE A 194 0.46 -20.56 1.06
C PHE A 194 0.21 -19.10 0.68
N PRO A 195 0.84 -18.58 -0.39
CA PRO A 195 0.63 -17.22 -0.86
C PRO A 195 -0.65 -17.09 -1.68
N TYR A 196 -1.45 -16.07 -1.36
CA TYR A 196 -2.64 -15.66 -2.13
C TYR A 196 -2.41 -14.34 -2.85
N GLY A 197 -3.31 -13.95 -3.75
CA GLY A 197 -3.24 -12.68 -4.46
C GLY A 197 -3.60 -11.44 -3.62
N GLY A 198 -3.88 -11.61 -2.32
CA GLY A 198 -4.26 -10.55 -1.39
C GLY A 198 -4.92 -11.11 -0.14
N SER A 199 -5.17 -10.26 0.88
CA SER A 199 -5.80 -10.69 2.14
C SER A 199 -7.24 -11.18 1.93
N GLY A 200 -8.01 -10.61 1.00
CA GLY A 200 -9.39 -11.05 0.75
C GLY A 200 -9.50 -12.56 0.51
N PRO A 201 -8.91 -13.11 -0.56
CA PRO A 201 -8.94 -14.55 -0.81
C PRO A 201 -8.23 -15.37 0.27
N ALA A 202 -7.17 -14.88 0.91
CA ALA A 202 -6.50 -15.58 2.01
C ALA A 202 -7.40 -15.74 3.24
N LEU A 203 -8.16 -14.69 3.59
CA LEU A 203 -9.13 -14.73 4.69
C LEU A 203 -10.30 -15.66 4.40
N LEU A 204 -10.75 -15.75 3.14
CA LEU A 204 -11.77 -16.73 2.76
C LEU A 204 -11.28 -18.17 2.96
N ALA A 205 -10.04 -18.46 2.58
CA ALA A 205 -9.44 -19.78 2.80
C ALA A 205 -9.25 -20.08 4.30
N LEU A 206 -8.89 -19.08 5.11
CA LEU A 206 -8.80 -19.23 6.57
C LEU A 206 -10.18 -19.49 7.20
N LEU A 207 -11.22 -18.80 6.74
CA LEU A 207 -12.61 -19.01 7.19
C LEU A 207 -13.15 -20.38 6.77
N GLY A 208 -12.82 -20.82 5.56
CA GLY A 208 -13.19 -22.14 5.04
C GLY A 208 -12.47 -23.30 5.75
N GLY A 209 -11.39 -22.99 6.48
CA GLY A 209 -10.60 -24.00 7.18
C GLY A 209 -9.53 -24.68 6.34
N ASP A 210 -9.27 -24.20 5.11
CA ASP A 210 -8.15 -24.67 4.29
C ASP A 210 -6.80 -24.21 4.87
N MET A 211 -6.81 -23.04 5.52
CA MET A 211 -5.67 -22.46 6.22
C MET A 211 -5.91 -22.47 7.73
N ASP A 212 -4.83 -22.46 8.51
CA ASP A 212 -4.88 -22.58 9.97
C ASP A 212 -4.55 -21.25 10.68
N VAL A 213 -3.65 -20.46 10.10
CA VAL A 213 -3.16 -19.21 10.68
C VAL A 213 -2.80 -18.19 9.60
N MET A 214 -2.95 -16.92 9.93
CA MET A 214 -2.51 -15.80 9.12
C MET A 214 -2.03 -14.65 10.02
N PHE A 215 -0.99 -13.93 9.60
CA PHE A 215 -0.53 -12.69 10.26
C PHE A 215 -1.04 -11.48 9.46
N ASP A 216 -2.38 -11.37 9.37
CA ASP A 216 -3.04 -10.41 8.47
C ASP A 216 -2.89 -8.96 8.94
N ASN A 217 -3.09 -8.00 8.04
CA ASN A 217 -3.22 -6.60 8.42
C ASN A 217 -4.54 -6.38 9.19
N LEU A 218 -4.48 -5.68 10.31
CA LEU A 218 -5.62 -5.56 11.23
C LEU A 218 -6.92 -5.05 10.58
N PRO A 219 -6.92 -4.02 9.68
CA PRO A 219 -8.15 -3.55 9.06
C PRO A 219 -8.92 -4.60 8.26
N SER A 220 -8.24 -5.48 7.53
CA SER A 220 -8.90 -6.53 6.74
C SER A 220 -9.53 -7.63 7.61
N SER A 221 -8.95 -7.93 8.76
CA SER A 221 -9.45 -8.95 9.70
C SER A 221 -10.43 -8.41 10.73
N MET A 222 -10.52 -7.10 10.94
CA MET A 222 -11.25 -6.49 12.07
C MET A 222 -12.71 -6.92 12.16
N ALA A 223 -13.45 -6.92 11.04
CA ALA A 223 -14.85 -7.33 11.03
C ALA A 223 -15.03 -8.81 11.40
N LEU A 224 -14.10 -9.66 10.96
CA LEU A 224 -14.12 -11.09 11.24
C LEU A 224 -13.75 -11.41 12.69
N ILE A 225 -12.85 -10.63 13.27
CA ILE A 225 -12.51 -10.69 14.70
C ILE A 225 -13.70 -10.26 15.54
N LYS A 226 -14.30 -9.11 15.25
CA LYS A 226 -15.48 -8.60 15.99
C LYS A 226 -16.69 -9.52 15.89
N SER A 227 -16.87 -10.22 14.78
CA SER A 227 -17.95 -11.22 14.62
C SER A 227 -17.64 -12.59 15.25
N GLY A 228 -16.44 -12.77 15.81
CA GLY A 228 -15.99 -14.03 16.42
C GLY A 228 -15.69 -15.16 15.43
N LYS A 229 -15.72 -14.90 14.12
CA LYS A 229 -15.35 -15.89 13.09
C LYS A 229 -13.86 -16.18 13.07
N LEU A 230 -13.05 -15.16 13.33
CA LEU A 230 -11.62 -15.30 13.56
C LEU A 230 -11.28 -14.94 14.99
N LYS A 231 -10.36 -15.70 15.59
CA LYS A 231 -9.77 -15.42 16.89
C LYS A 231 -8.43 -14.72 16.70
N ALA A 232 -8.31 -13.51 17.23
CA ALA A 232 -7.04 -12.80 17.34
C ALA A 232 -6.23 -13.38 18.50
N LEU A 233 -5.02 -13.84 18.24
CA LEU A 233 -4.12 -14.36 19.27
C LEU A 233 -3.13 -13.30 19.78
N ALA A 234 -2.62 -12.47 18.88
CA ALA A 234 -1.71 -11.36 19.23
C ALA A 234 -1.61 -10.35 18.08
N VAL A 235 -1.26 -9.10 18.39
CA VAL A 235 -0.82 -8.11 17.40
C VAL A 235 0.70 -8.13 17.25
N THR A 236 1.19 -7.81 16.06
CA THR A 236 2.62 -7.90 15.72
C THR A 236 3.41 -6.62 16.00
N SER A 237 2.73 -5.56 16.39
CA SER A 237 3.35 -4.30 16.82
C SER A 237 3.99 -4.41 18.20
N SER A 238 4.95 -3.53 18.50
CA SER A 238 5.61 -3.46 19.81
C SER A 238 4.66 -3.04 20.95
N GLN A 239 3.51 -2.46 20.61
CA GLN A 239 2.46 -2.07 21.56
C GLN A 239 1.12 -2.66 21.13
N ARG A 240 0.21 -2.88 22.12
CA ARG A 240 -1.15 -3.33 21.84
C ARG A 240 -1.90 -2.33 20.97
N SER A 241 -2.82 -2.81 20.16
CA SER A 241 -3.71 -1.96 19.39
C SER A 241 -4.79 -1.35 20.31
N ALA A 242 -5.01 -0.04 20.19
CA ALA A 242 -6.04 0.65 20.96
C ALA A 242 -7.48 0.13 20.67
N VAL A 243 -7.69 -0.51 19.53
CA VAL A 243 -8.99 -1.07 19.13
C VAL A 243 -9.18 -2.53 19.51
N LEU A 244 -8.12 -3.18 20.02
CA LEU A 244 -8.11 -4.54 20.57
C LEU A 244 -7.21 -4.57 21.83
N PRO A 245 -7.55 -3.80 22.89
CA PRO A 245 -6.68 -3.66 24.08
C PRO A 245 -6.48 -4.98 24.85
N GLU A 246 -7.44 -5.91 24.73
CA GLU A 246 -7.37 -7.24 25.31
C GLU A 246 -6.40 -8.18 24.59
N VAL A 247 -6.10 -7.91 23.29
CA VAL A 247 -5.19 -8.74 22.52
C VAL A 247 -3.74 -8.34 22.80
N PRO A 248 -2.90 -9.25 23.31
CA PRO A 248 -1.51 -8.96 23.62
C PRO A 248 -0.67 -8.74 22.35
N THR A 249 0.54 -8.22 22.52
CA THR A 249 1.54 -8.29 21.45
C THR A 249 2.12 -9.71 21.34
N VAL A 250 2.69 -10.05 20.18
CA VAL A 250 3.37 -11.35 20.00
C VAL A 250 4.50 -11.50 21.02
N GLU A 251 5.24 -10.44 21.30
CA GLU A 251 6.28 -10.42 22.35
C GLU A 251 5.72 -10.74 23.73
N GLN A 252 4.62 -10.10 24.11
CA GLN A 252 3.98 -10.32 25.43
C GLN A 252 3.43 -11.75 25.58
N ALA A 253 2.87 -12.30 24.50
CA ALA A 253 2.17 -13.59 24.55
C ALA A 253 3.07 -14.80 24.32
N GLY A 254 4.24 -14.62 23.70
CA GLY A 254 5.10 -15.72 23.25
C GLY A 254 6.30 -16.01 24.14
N GLY A 255 6.48 -15.24 25.21
CA GLY A 255 7.56 -15.43 26.16
C GLY A 255 8.96 -15.02 25.63
N PRO A 256 10.05 -15.46 26.29
CA PRO A 256 11.41 -14.97 26.01
C PRO A 256 11.88 -15.20 24.57
N ALA A 257 11.42 -16.26 23.92
CA ALA A 257 11.80 -16.58 22.53
C ALA A 257 11.32 -15.53 21.53
N LEU A 258 10.22 -14.80 21.81
CA LEU A 258 9.65 -13.78 20.95
C LEU A 258 9.97 -12.35 21.40
N LYS A 259 11.00 -12.17 22.24
CA LYS A 259 11.47 -10.86 22.69
C LYS A 259 11.93 -10.02 21.49
N GLY A 260 11.42 -8.80 21.38
CA GLY A 260 11.73 -7.88 20.29
C GLY A 260 11.01 -8.19 18.97
N PHE A 261 9.99 -9.06 19.00
CA PHE A 261 9.16 -9.31 17.82
C PHE A 261 8.41 -8.05 17.41
N GLU A 262 8.65 -7.57 16.18
CA GLU A 262 7.94 -6.42 15.59
C GLU A 262 7.88 -6.58 14.06
N ALA A 263 6.66 -6.57 13.51
CA ALA A 263 6.40 -6.66 12.07
C ALA A 263 5.13 -5.88 11.71
N SER A 264 5.25 -4.57 11.59
CA SER A 264 4.15 -3.69 11.20
C SER A 264 4.14 -3.45 9.69
N SER A 265 3.00 -3.00 9.18
CA SER A 265 2.79 -2.65 7.78
C SER A 265 2.53 -1.15 7.63
N TRP A 266 2.68 -0.65 6.41
CA TRP A 266 2.30 0.70 6.04
C TRP A 266 1.81 0.77 4.60
N PHE A 267 1.01 1.80 4.30
CA PHE A 267 0.37 2.04 3.02
C PHE A 267 0.48 3.51 2.65
N GLY A 268 0.86 3.81 1.42
CA GLY A 268 1.00 5.19 0.97
C GLY A 268 0.71 5.36 -0.51
N LEU A 269 0.36 6.58 -0.90
CA LEU A 269 0.15 6.93 -2.28
C LEU A 269 1.47 7.34 -2.94
N LEU A 270 1.68 6.82 -4.15
CA LEU A 270 2.81 7.16 -5.01
C LEU A 270 2.31 7.41 -6.43
N ALA A 271 3.06 8.21 -7.18
CA ALA A 271 2.88 8.43 -8.61
C ALA A 271 4.10 7.90 -9.37
N PRO A 272 4.07 7.76 -10.71
CA PRO A 272 5.26 7.51 -11.52
C PRO A 272 6.32 8.58 -11.31
N ALA A 273 7.59 8.21 -11.39
CA ALA A 273 8.70 9.17 -11.33
C ALA A 273 8.54 10.23 -12.44
N GLY A 274 8.86 11.49 -12.14
CA GLY A 274 8.70 12.60 -13.08
C GLY A 274 7.29 13.21 -13.09
N THR A 275 6.35 12.72 -12.29
CA THR A 275 5.05 13.41 -12.12
C THR A 275 5.29 14.84 -11.61
N PRO A 276 4.65 15.87 -12.20
CA PRO A 276 4.84 17.27 -11.83
C PRO A 276 4.69 17.51 -10.32
N PRO A 277 5.62 18.24 -9.69
CA PRO A 277 5.61 18.46 -8.25
C PRO A 277 4.35 19.16 -7.72
N ASP A 278 3.71 20.02 -8.53
CA ASP A 278 2.45 20.67 -8.20
C ASP A 278 1.30 19.67 -8.09
N ILE A 279 1.24 18.68 -8.99
CA ILE A 279 0.25 17.59 -8.94
C ILE A 279 0.47 16.74 -7.68
N VAL A 280 1.72 16.34 -7.41
CA VAL A 280 2.08 15.58 -6.21
C VAL A 280 1.67 16.33 -4.94
N SER A 281 2.00 17.63 -4.86
CA SER A 281 1.67 18.47 -3.71
C SER A 281 0.16 18.64 -3.52
N ARG A 282 -0.60 18.87 -4.59
CA ARG A 282 -2.06 19.00 -4.51
C ARG A 282 -2.73 17.71 -4.02
N ILE A 283 -2.30 16.54 -4.53
CA ILE A 283 -2.84 15.25 -4.06
C ILE A 283 -2.49 15.06 -2.59
N GLN A 284 -1.24 15.32 -2.20
CA GLN A 284 -0.80 15.19 -0.81
C GLN A 284 -1.64 16.04 0.14
N GLN A 285 -1.84 17.31 -0.19
CA GLN A 285 -2.61 18.23 0.65
C GLN A 285 -4.06 17.75 0.86
N GLU A 286 -4.72 17.31 -0.20
CA GLU A 286 -6.10 16.81 -0.09
C GLU A 286 -6.18 15.46 0.66
N VAL A 287 -5.21 14.56 0.49
CA VAL A 287 -5.13 13.34 1.30
C VAL A 287 -4.91 13.68 2.78
N ALA A 288 -3.94 14.55 3.09
CA ALA A 288 -3.65 14.95 4.47
C ALA A 288 -4.87 15.62 5.13
N LYS A 289 -5.57 16.49 4.40
CA LYS A 289 -6.81 17.11 4.86
C LYS A 289 -7.90 16.07 5.12
N SER A 290 -8.12 15.14 4.19
CA SER A 290 -9.12 14.07 4.32
C SER A 290 -8.84 13.17 5.52
N LEU A 291 -7.58 12.77 5.72
CA LEU A 291 -7.16 11.94 6.85
C LEU A 291 -7.34 12.62 8.22
N ASN A 292 -7.36 13.96 8.25
CA ASN A 292 -7.61 14.74 9.45
C ASN A 292 -9.09 15.05 9.70
N THR A 293 -10.00 14.74 8.75
CA THR A 293 -11.44 14.89 9.01
C THR A 293 -11.88 13.88 10.06
N PRO A 294 -12.77 14.26 11.02
CA PRO A 294 -13.23 13.33 12.06
C PRO A 294 -13.77 12.03 11.49
N ALA A 295 -14.62 12.09 10.46
CA ALA A 295 -15.26 10.93 9.85
C ALA A 295 -14.26 9.90 9.29
N ILE A 296 -13.23 10.34 8.55
CA ILE A 296 -12.21 9.44 7.98
C ILE A 296 -11.27 8.97 9.08
N LYS A 297 -10.81 9.87 9.94
CA LYS A 297 -9.89 9.55 11.03
C LYS A 297 -10.48 8.48 11.97
N GLU A 298 -11.70 8.69 12.45
CA GLU A 298 -12.38 7.74 13.33
C GLU A 298 -12.63 6.40 12.63
N LYS A 299 -13.06 6.42 11.36
CA LYS A 299 -13.25 5.20 10.56
C LYS A 299 -11.97 4.38 10.45
N LEU A 300 -10.83 5.00 10.18
CA LEU A 300 -9.53 4.33 10.05
C LEU A 300 -9.05 3.82 11.41
N LEU A 301 -9.12 4.66 12.45
CA LEU A 301 -8.75 4.27 13.81
C LEU A 301 -9.59 3.10 14.30
N ALA A 302 -10.90 3.06 14.06
CA ALA A 302 -11.79 1.96 14.43
C ALA A 302 -11.45 0.62 13.76
N GLN A 303 -10.67 0.66 12.70
CA GLN A 303 -10.12 -0.51 11.99
C GLN A 303 -8.67 -0.83 12.41
N GLY A 304 -8.08 -0.03 13.30
CA GLY A 304 -6.69 -0.18 13.73
C GLY A 304 -5.66 0.38 12.75
N ALA A 305 -6.07 1.18 11.78
CA ALA A 305 -5.18 1.93 10.92
C ALA A 305 -4.89 3.31 11.53
N ILE A 306 -3.62 3.68 11.64
CA ILE A 306 -3.16 4.96 12.19
C ILE A 306 -2.88 5.90 11.02
N PRO A 307 -3.75 6.91 10.76
CA PRO A 307 -3.56 7.83 9.65
C PRO A 307 -2.33 8.72 9.83
N SER A 308 -1.68 9.11 8.71
CA SER A 308 -0.48 9.95 8.72
C SER A 308 -0.68 11.26 7.92
N GLY A 309 -0.61 11.23 6.59
CA GLY A 309 -0.72 12.42 5.76
C GLY A 309 0.55 13.28 5.73
N ASN A 310 1.72 12.67 5.93
CA ASN A 310 3.02 13.34 5.93
C ASN A 310 3.38 13.96 4.56
N THR A 311 4.41 14.82 4.53
CA THR A 311 4.87 15.43 3.27
C THR A 311 5.55 14.42 2.36
N PRO A 312 5.66 14.69 1.03
CA PRO A 312 6.38 13.83 0.09
C PRO A 312 7.82 13.56 0.51
N GLN A 313 8.51 14.56 1.05
CA GLN A 313 9.89 14.45 1.53
C GLN A 313 9.99 13.53 2.75
N GLN A 314 9.08 13.70 3.71
CA GLN A 314 9.00 12.83 4.89
C GLN A 314 8.68 11.39 4.51
N PHE A 315 7.76 11.19 3.54
CA PHE A 315 7.42 9.85 3.07
C PHE A 315 8.57 9.20 2.30
N SER A 316 9.29 9.96 1.47
CA SER A 316 10.51 9.47 0.80
C SER A 316 11.57 9.02 1.80
N ALA A 317 11.84 9.84 2.83
CA ALA A 317 12.79 9.49 3.90
C ALA A 317 12.34 8.23 4.67
N PHE A 318 11.05 8.09 4.93
CA PHE A 318 10.46 6.93 5.58
C PHE A 318 10.63 5.67 4.73
N ILE A 319 10.34 5.70 3.43
CA ILE A 319 10.54 4.57 2.50
C ILE A 319 12.01 4.12 2.52
N ASN A 320 12.94 5.07 2.48
CA ASN A 320 14.38 4.76 2.50
C ASN A 320 14.81 4.08 3.81
N ALA A 321 14.30 4.53 4.95
CA ALA A 321 14.54 3.91 6.24
C ALA A 321 13.95 2.48 6.32
N GLU A 322 12.72 2.31 5.85
CA GLU A 322 12.05 1.01 5.78
C GLU A 322 12.79 0.05 4.85
N HIS A 323 13.21 0.51 3.67
CA HIS A 323 14.01 -0.32 2.76
C HIS A 323 15.30 -0.82 3.42
N LYS A 324 16.02 0.05 4.15
CA LYS A 324 17.24 -0.34 4.89
C LYS A 324 16.93 -1.37 5.99
N LYS A 325 15.87 -1.13 6.78
CA LYS A 325 15.41 -2.05 7.84
C LYS A 325 15.10 -3.43 7.26
N TRP A 326 14.24 -3.49 6.25
CA TRP A 326 13.79 -4.76 5.68
C TRP A 326 14.86 -5.50 4.89
N SER A 327 15.80 -4.79 4.27
CA SER A 327 16.99 -5.41 3.66
C SER A 327 17.80 -6.20 4.68
N GLN A 328 17.95 -5.68 5.90
CA GLN A 328 18.65 -6.39 6.99
C GLN A 328 17.82 -7.60 7.46
N VAL A 329 16.50 -7.46 7.60
CA VAL A 329 15.60 -8.55 8.02
C VAL A 329 15.60 -9.69 6.99
N VAL A 330 15.46 -9.39 5.71
CA VAL A 330 15.50 -10.40 4.62
C VAL A 330 16.84 -11.12 4.60
N LYS A 331 17.94 -10.38 4.72
CA LYS A 331 19.27 -11.01 4.77
C LYS A 331 19.45 -11.92 5.99
N ALA A 332 18.98 -11.49 7.16
CA ALA A 332 19.09 -12.28 8.40
C ALA A 332 18.18 -13.52 8.40
N SER A 333 17.00 -13.44 7.82
CA SER A 333 16.06 -14.57 7.72
C SER A 333 16.45 -15.60 6.67
N GLY A 334 17.33 -15.25 5.71
CA GLY A 334 17.63 -16.09 4.56
C GLY A 334 16.45 -16.28 3.59
N ALA A 335 15.36 -15.54 3.77
CA ALA A 335 14.18 -15.62 2.92
C ALA A 335 14.51 -15.27 1.47
N LYS A 336 14.04 -16.09 0.53
CA LYS A 336 14.15 -15.88 -0.92
C LYS A 336 12.82 -16.22 -1.57
N VAL A 337 12.54 -15.54 -2.67
CA VAL A 337 11.43 -15.85 -3.57
C VAL A 337 12.01 -15.85 -4.97
N ASP A 338 12.07 -17.02 -5.58
CA ASP A 338 12.53 -17.22 -6.97
C ASP A 338 11.35 -17.42 -7.89
#